data_8b01fe4c807e04d33791ab7e72cc5542
#
_entry.id   8b01fe4c807e04d33791ab7e72cc5542
#
_cell.length_a   1.000
_cell.length_b   1.000
_cell.length_c   1.000
_cell.angle_alpha   90.00
_cell.angle_beta   90.00
_cell.angle_gamma   90.00
#
_symmetry.space_group_name_H-M   'P 1'
#
loop_
_entity.id
_entity.type
_entity.pdbx_description
1 polymer ?
#
loop_
_entity_poly.entity_id
_entity_poly.type
_entity_poly.pdbx_seq_one_letter_code
_entity_poly.pdbx_strand_id
1 'polypeptide(L)'
;MSATKRRHYRVTGQDLDGIHVSFRVGRLDHPVQLMDISSAGAAIAFIGENRDTIKEKLAFRGTPPQFVIESASLDAPLTIQCRVVHAQEMEAGVICGVAFLRQIDDTFNLEGALLKVFNRRGAVRVEPDPDQPIRVQILTSAGRAIAGGLLKDLSLTGLGVTVAPSQMSALKSGADIKVRFSLRGREFMLGALVRFTTVREALKPGAVTPEEVGIVGLEFDLAARNDTQTRKHLADWVMWRQREIQRIQRELAESTSS
;
A
#
# COMPACT_ATOMS: atom_id res chain seq x y z
N MET A 1 -14.89 9.43 17.41
CA MET A 1 -15.02 8.59 16.20
C MET A 1 -13.66 7.96 15.95
N SER A 2 -13.54 6.64 16.16
CA SER A 2 -12.28 5.90 15.98
C SER A 2 -11.96 5.86 14.49
N ALA A 3 -10.85 6.50 14.07
CA ALA A 3 -10.33 6.36 12.71
C ALA A 3 -9.90 4.90 12.52
N THR A 4 -10.72 4.13 11.84
CA THR A 4 -10.41 2.74 11.48
C THR A 4 -9.14 2.76 10.67
N LYS A 5 -8.02 2.37 11.30
CA LYS A 5 -6.71 2.26 10.65
C LYS A 5 -6.89 1.35 9.44
N ARG A 6 -6.77 1.90 8.21
CA ARG A 6 -6.90 1.13 6.97
C ARG A 6 -5.83 0.05 6.96
N ARG A 7 -6.26 -1.23 7.00
CA ARG A 7 -5.39 -2.41 7.17
C ARG A 7 -4.74 -2.89 5.87
N HIS A 8 -5.17 -2.36 4.72
CA HIS A 8 -4.77 -2.87 3.41
C HIS A 8 -4.09 -1.78 2.57
N TYR A 9 -3.04 -2.18 1.87
CA TYR A 9 -2.40 -1.35 0.87
C TYR A 9 -3.37 -1.05 -0.28
N ARG A 10 -3.40 0.19 -0.78
CA ARG A 10 -4.21 0.60 -1.92
C ARG A 10 -3.33 1.08 -3.05
N VAL A 11 -3.65 0.66 -4.26
CA VAL A 11 -3.07 1.14 -5.51
C VAL A 11 -4.02 2.19 -6.08
N THR A 12 -3.50 3.33 -6.52
CA THR A 12 -4.28 4.46 -7.02
C THR A 12 -3.95 4.79 -8.48
N GLY A 13 -4.83 5.50 -9.15
CA GLY A 13 -4.93 5.92 -10.54
C GLY A 13 -3.73 5.82 -11.49
N GLN A 14 -2.57 6.35 -11.15
CA GLN A 14 -1.39 6.35 -12.04
C GLN A 14 -0.76 4.97 -12.26
N ASP A 15 -1.08 3.99 -11.41
CA ASP A 15 -0.56 2.62 -11.47
C ASP A 15 -1.53 1.66 -12.18
N LEU A 16 -2.61 2.16 -12.77
CA LEU A 16 -3.72 1.36 -13.30
C LEU A 16 -3.74 1.29 -14.84
N ASP A 17 -2.72 1.82 -15.52
CA ASP A 17 -2.61 1.76 -16.96
C ASP A 17 -2.58 0.30 -17.48
N GLY A 18 -3.42 0.01 -18.48
CA GLY A 18 -3.55 -1.34 -19.05
C GLY A 18 -4.38 -2.31 -18.21
N ILE A 19 -5.12 -1.81 -17.21
CA ILE A 19 -6.07 -2.56 -16.41
C ILE A 19 -7.49 -2.10 -16.77
N HIS A 20 -8.28 -3.02 -17.28
CA HIS A 20 -9.71 -2.78 -17.54
C HIS A 20 -10.53 -3.39 -16.41
N VAL A 21 -11.48 -2.62 -15.91
CA VAL A 21 -12.35 -3.06 -14.82
C VAL A 21 -13.79 -2.89 -15.23
N SER A 22 -14.58 -3.93 -14.98
CA SER A 22 -16.03 -3.86 -15.09
C SER A 22 -16.70 -4.32 -13.79
N PHE A 23 -17.90 -3.85 -13.58
CA PHE A 23 -18.75 -4.22 -12.46
C PHE A 23 -19.96 -4.96 -13.01
N ARG A 24 -20.02 -6.28 -12.77
CA ARG A 24 -21.05 -7.16 -13.29
C ARG A 24 -22.20 -7.31 -12.31
N VAL A 25 -23.41 -7.05 -12.76
CA VAL A 25 -24.65 -7.29 -12.01
C VAL A 25 -25.56 -8.21 -12.81
N GLY A 26 -25.74 -9.42 -12.35
CA GLY A 26 -26.43 -10.46 -13.12
C GLY A 26 -25.67 -10.82 -14.40
N ARG A 27 -26.24 -10.47 -15.56
CA ARG A 27 -25.62 -10.70 -16.89
C ARG A 27 -25.09 -9.44 -17.55
N LEU A 28 -25.20 -8.31 -16.89
CA LEU A 28 -24.82 -7.00 -17.44
C LEU A 28 -23.46 -6.56 -16.88
N ASP A 29 -22.54 -6.26 -17.76
CA ASP A 29 -21.25 -5.66 -17.42
C ASP A 29 -21.35 -4.14 -17.55
N HIS A 30 -20.99 -3.45 -16.49
CA HIS A 30 -20.90 -2.00 -16.43
C HIS A 30 -19.43 -1.60 -16.40
N PRO A 31 -18.92 -0.90 -17.43
CA PRO A 31 -17.57 -0.37 -17.39
C PRO A 31 -17.46 0.65 -16.26
N VAL A 32 -16.40 0.56 -15.46
CA VAL A 32 -16.15 1.46 -14.33
C VAL A 32 -14.71 1.92 -14.35
N GLN A 33 -14.48 3.11 -13.81
CA GLN A 33 -13.13 3.57 -13.57
C GLN A 33 -12.67 3.10 -12.20
N LEU A 34 -11.53 2.40 -12.15
CA LEU A 34 -10.92 2.00 -10.91
C LEU A 34 -10.18 3.20 -10.29
N MET A 35 -10.61 3.61 -9.10
CA MET A 35 -10.00 4.71 -8.36
C MET A 35 -8.89 4.22 -7.43
N ASP A 36 -9.16 3.17 -6.68
CA ASP A 36 -8.19 2.45 -5.88
C ASP A 36 -8.62 0.99 -5.67
N ILE A 37 -7.66 0.13 -5.32
CA ILE A 37 -7.91 -1.28 -4.98
C ILE A 37 -6.98 -1.75 -3.86
N SER A 38 -7.49 -2.67 -3.06
CA SER A 38 -6.76 -3.39 -2.02
C SER A 38 -7.18 -4.87 -1.99
N SER A 39 -6.53 -5.69 -1.18
CA SER A 39 -6.93 -7.10 -0.99
C SER A 39 -8.35 -7.28 -0.43
N ALA A 40 -8.93 -6.26 0.22
CA ALA A 40 -10.25 -6.34 0.85
C ALA A 40 -11.37 -5.66 0.04
N GLY A 41 -11.05 -4.89 -1.00
CA GLY A 41 -12.04 -4.15 -1.78
C GLY A 41 -11.43 -3.08 -2.65
N ALA A 42 -12.30 -2.35 -3.35
CA ALA A 42 -11.92 -1.31 -4.29
C ALA A 42 -12.80 -0.05 -4.14
N ALA A 43 -12.34 1.07 -4.65
CA ALA A 43 -13.17 2.22 -4.99
C ALA A 43 -13.27 2.32 -6.50
N ILE A 44 -14.51 2.41 -7.00
CA ILE A 44 -14.82 2.50 -8.42
C ILE A 44 -15.70 3.72 -8.70
N ALA A 45 -15.56 4.31 -9.87
CA ALA A 45 -16.41 5.42 -10.33
C ALA A 45 -17.24 5.00 -11.54
N PHE A 46 -18.53 5.26 -11.46
CA PHE A 46 -19.47 5.22 -12.57
C PHE A 46 -19.55 6.63 -13.15
N ILE A 47 -18.85 6.87 -14.24
CA ILE A 47 -18.77 8.19 -14.86
C ILE A 47 -20.05 8.51 -15.64
N GLY A 48 -20.57 9.73 -15.47
CA GLY A 48 -21.78 10.18 -16.16
C GLY A 48 -23.10 9.62 -15.61
N GLU A 49 -23.06 8.84 -14.53
CA GLU A 49 -24.23 8.24 -13.90
C GLU A 49 -24.61 8.96 -12.61
N ASN A 50 -25.90 8.99 -12.29
CA ASN A 50 -26.40 9.52 -11.03
C ASN A 50 -26.62 8.39 -10.00
N ARG A 51 -26.81 8.78 -8.75
CA ARG A 51 -26.96 7.84 -7.64
C ARG A 51 -28.20 6.93 -7.76
N ASP A 52 -29.29 7.43 -8.31
CA ASP A 52 -30.54 6.66 -8.42
C ASP A 52 -30.42 5.60 -9.51
N THR A 53 -29.82 5.93 -10.66
CA THR A 53 -29.49 4.97 -11.71
C THR A 53 -28.57 3.85 -11.17
N ILE A 54 -27.56 4.21 -10.37
CA ILE A 54 -26.68 3.23 -9.75
C ILE A 54 -27.43 2.36 -8.74
N LYS A 55 -28.34 2.93 -7.92
CA LYS A 55 -29.15 2.14 -7.00
C LYS A 55 -30.04 1.13 -7.74
N GLU A 56 -30.68 1.53 -8.83
CA GLU A 56 -31.48 0.63 -9.66
C GLU A 56 -30.63 -0.51 -10.24
N LYS A 57 -29.46 -0.21 -10.81
CA LYS A 57 -28.52 -1.19 -11.31
C LYS A 57 -28.03 -2.15 -10.23
N LEU A 58 -27.81 -1.67 -9.02
CA LEU A 58 -27.34 -2.44 -7.87
C LEU A 58 -28.46 -3.17 -7.11
N ALA A 59 -29.74 -2.81 -7.34
CA ALA A 59 -30.90 -3.41 -6.66
C ALA A 59 -31.20 -4.86 -7.12
N PHE A 60 -30.37 -5.44 -7.95
CA PHE A 60 -30.55 -6.81 -8.43
C PHE A 60 -30.62 -7.80 -7.26
N ARG A 61 -31.79 -8.43 -7.10
CA ARG A 61 -32.02 -9.48 -6.09
C ARG A 61 -31.61 -10.83 -6.68
N GLY A 62 -30.43 -11.29 -6.39
CA GLY A 62 -29.92 -12.56 -6.91
C GLY A 62 -28.47 -12.82 -6.52
N THR A 63 -27.67 -13.18 -7.50
CA THR A 63 -26.22 -13.40 -7.31
C THR A 63 -25.53 -12.11 -6.91
N PRO A 64 -24.61 -12.13 -5.93
CA PRO A 64 -23.83 -10.96 -5.57
C PRO A 64 -23.14 -10.33 -6.79
N PRO A 65 -23.03 -9.02 -6.85
CA PRO A 65 -22.26 -8.35 -7.89
C PRO A 65 -20.83 -8.89 -7.97
N GLN A 66 -20.26 -8.83 -9.17
CA GLN A 66 -18.91 -9.28 -9.43
C GLN A 66 -18.05 -8.12 -9.91
N PHE A 67 -16.86 -8.03 -9.38
CA PHE A 67 -15.81 -7.14 -9.81
C PHE A 67 -14.90 -7.91 -10.76
N VAL A 68 -14.82 -7.49 -12.01
CA VAL A 68 -14.06 -8.17 -13.05
C VAL A 68 -12.87 -7.33 -13.43
N ILE A 69 -11.68 -7.92 -13.43
CA ILE A 69 -10.42 -7.28 -13.77
C ILE A 69 -9.81 -8.00 -14.97
N GLU A 70 -9.49 -7.23 -15.99
CA GLU A 70 -8.76 -7.69 -17.17
C GLU A 70 -7.43 -6.96 -17.26
N SER A 71 -6.36 -7.70 -17.51
CA SER A 71 -5.01 -7.16 -17.67
C SER A 71 -4.18 -8.10 -18.51
N ALA A 72 -3.25 -7.55 -19.28
CA ALA A 72 -2.26 -8.34 -20.01
C ALA A 72 -1.36 -9.21 -19.12
N SER A 73 -1.32 -8.93 -17.81
CA SER A 73 -0.57 -9.70 -16.82
C SER A 73 -1.33 -10.91 -16.28
N LEU A 74 -2.60 -11.10 -16.68
CA LEU A 74 -3.46 -12.21 -16.26
C LEU A 74 -3.69 -13.16 -17.43
N ASP A 75 -3.63 -14.46 -17.17
CA ASP A 75 -3.94 -15.50 -18.16
C ASP A 75 -5.44 -15.55 -18.50
N ALA A 76 -6.30 -15.07 -17.58
CA ALA A 76 -7.75 -14.96 -17.75
C ALA A 76 -8.29 -13.81 -16.88
N PRO A 77 -9.49 -13.25 -17.20
CA PRO A 77 -10.13 -12.23 -16.37
C PRO A 77 -10.32 -12.71 -14.92
N LEU A 78 -9.93 -11.88 -13.98
CA LEU A 78 -10.12 -12.14 -12.56
C LEU A 78 -11.52 -11.68 -12.14
N THR A 79 -12.36 -12.59 -11.64
CA THR A 79 -13.73 -12.30 -11.20
C THR A 79 -13.85 -12.49 -9.69
N ILE A 80 -14.25 -11.41 -8.98
CA ILE A 80 -14.35 -11.38 -7.53
C ILE A 80 -15.78 -11.01 -7.12
N GLN A 81 -16.45 -11.87 -6.33
CA GLN A 81 -17.73 -11.51 -5.73
C GLN A 81 -17.56 -10.38 -4.71
N CYS A 82 -18.48 -9.42 -4.75
CA CYS A 82 -18.35 -8.23 -3.92
C CYS A 82 -19.71 -7.69 -3.49
N ARG A 83 -19.67 -6.71 -2.59
CA ARG A 83 -20.84 -5.90 -2.20
C ARG A 83 -20.47 -4.42 -2.21
N VAL A 84 -21.40 -3.57 -2.58
CA VAL A 84 -21.24 -2.13 -2.41
C VAL A 84 -21.46 -1.78 -0.95
N VAL A 85 -20.50 -1.05 -0.36
CA VAL A 85 -20.52 -0.65 1.06
C VAL A 85 -20.91 0.81 1.25
N HIS A 86 -20.61 1.65 0.27
CA HIS A 86 -21.07 3.03 0.22
C HIS A 86 -21.11 3.54 -1.22
N ALA A 87 -21.91 4.57 -1.46
CA ALA A 87 -21.95 5.30 -2.72
C ALA A 87 -22.01 6.80 -2.42
N GLN A 88 -21.16 7.57 -3.09
CA GLN A 88 -21.06 9.00 -2.95
C GLN A 88 -21.21 9.65 -4.32
N GLU A 89 -22.14 10.58 -4.46
CA GLU A 89 -22.33 11.37 -5.66
C GLU A 89 -21.25 12.44 -5.77
N MET A 90 -20.74 12.63 -6.97
CA MET A 90 -19.76 13.63 -7.33
C MET A 90 -20.20 14.33 -8.60
N GLU A 91 -19.59 15.45 -8.93
CA GLU A 91 -19.93 16.24 -10.11
C GLU A 91 -19.84 15.43 -11.42
N ALA A 92 -18.90 14.51 -11.54
CA ALA A 92 -18.67 13.69 -12.73
C ALA A 92 -19.35 12.31 -12.70
N GLY A 93 -20.11 11.95 -11.64
CA GLY A 93 -20.75 10.64 -11.52
C GLY A 93 -20.85 10.13 -10.08
N VAL A 94 -20.78 8.82 -9.87
CA VAL A 94 -20.91 8.20 -8.55
C VAL A 94 -19.68 7.37 -8.22
N ILE A 95 -19.05 7.63 -7.08
CA ILE A 95 -18.00 6.76 -6.53
C ILE A 95 -18.63 5.75 -5.59
N CYS A 96 -18.35 4.47 -5.82
CA CYS A 96 -18.78 3.37 -4.99
C CYS A 96 -17.57 2.72 -4.30
N GLY A 97 -17.67 2.52 -2.99
CA GLY A 97 -16.79 1.63 -2.25
C GLY A 97 -17.32 0.21 -2.32
N VAL A 98 -16.46 -0.71 -2.72
CA VAL A 98 -16.77 -2.13 -2.91
C VAL A 98 -15.95 -2.95 -1.93
N ALA A 99 -16.60 -3.83 -1.17
CA ALA A 99 -15.92 -4.83 -0.35
C ALA A 99 -15.99 -6.21 -1.02
N PHE A 100 -14.88 -6.91 -1.09
CA PHE A 100 -14.85 -8.28 -1.60
C PHE A 100 -15.46 -9.23 -0.55
N LEU A 101 -16.33 -10.16 -1.00
CA LEU A 101 -17.08 -11.05 -0.11
C LEU A 101 -16.24 -12.19 0.46
N ARG A 102 -15.18 -12.55 -0.21
CA ARG A 102 -14.18 -13.50 0.29
C ARG A 102 -12.88 -12.75 0.45
N GLN A 103 -12.32 -12.86 1.63
CA GLN A 103 -10.90 -12.55 1.79
C GLN A 103 -10.16 -13.51 0.85
N ILE A 104 -9.25 -12.93 0.12
CA ILE A 104 -8.56 -13.50 -1.02
C ILE A 104 -7.71 -14.74 -0.66
N ASP A 105 -7.62 -15.09 0.62
CA ASP A 105 -6.69 -16.08 1.16
C ASP A 105 -7.03 -17.54 0.83
N ASP A 106 -8.28 -17.87 0.45
CA ASP A 106 -8.70 -19.26 0.61
C ASP A 106 -8.99 -20.07 -0.64
N THR A 107 -9.11 -19.52 -1.87
CA THR A 107 -9.60 -20.38 -2.97
C THR A 107 -8.93 -20.24 -4.35
N PHE A 108 -8.23 -19.18 -4.58
CA PHE A 108 -7.42 -19.00 -5.79
C PHE A 108 -6.21 -18.21 -5.35
N ASN A 109 -5.07 -18.42 -5.82
CA ASN A 109 -3.89 -17.60 -5.61
C ASN A 109 -4.11 -16.13 -6.11
N LEU A 110 -5.27 -15.56 -5.69
CA LEU A 110 -5.72 -14.21 -6.00
C LEU A 110 -4.74 -13.18 -5.44
N GLU A 111 -4.13 -13.44 -4.27
CA GLU A 111 -3.00 -12.64 -3.81
C GLU A 111 -1.90 -12.61 -4.86
N GLY A 112 -1.53 -13.75 -5.44
CA GLY A 112 -0.55 -13.79 -6.51
C GLY A 112 -1.00 -13.08 -7.79
N ALA A 113 -2.26 -13.20 -8.18
CA ALA A 113 -2.82 -12.54 -9.37
C ALA A 113 -2.98 -11.03 -9.14
N LEU A 114 -3.55 -10.60 -8.02
CA LEU A 114 -3.64 -9.19 -7.66
C LEU A 114 -2.24 -8.58 -7.42
N LEU A 115 -1.31 -9.33 -6.83
CA LEU A 115 0.07 -8.91 -6.71
C LEU A 115 0.73 -8.74 -8.08
N LYS A 116 0.48 -9.62 -9.06
CA LYS A 116 0.98 -9.43 -10.43
C LYS A 116 0.42 -8.18 -11.09
N VAL A 117 -0.86 -7.88 -10.90
CA VAL A 117 -1.53 -6.74 -11.53
C VAL A 117 -1.24 -5.43 -10.79
N PHE A 118 -1.27 -5.44 -9.45
CA PHE A 118 -1.27 -4.23 -8.64
C PHE A 118 0.00 -4.01 -7.82
N ASN A 119 0.82 -5.04 -7.61
CA ASN A 119 2.07 -4.89 -6.88
C ASN A 119 3.25 -4.66 -7.81
N ARG A 120 3.33 -3.50 -8.41
CA ARG A 120 4.54 -3.04 -9.14
C ARG A 120 5.77 -2.92 -8.23
N ARG A 121 5.59 -3.07 -6.91
CA ARG A 121 6.68 -2.90 -5.94
C ARG A 121 7.55 -4.13 -5.73
N GLY A 122 7.33 -5.23 -6.39
CA GLY A 122 8.21 -6.41 -6.39
C GLY A 122 8.64 -6.97 -5.01
N ALA A 123 8.30 -6.27 -3.89
CA ALA A 123 8.73 -6.65 -2.55
C ALA A 123 7.72 -6.22 -1.47
N VAL A 124 7.45 -7.14 -0.55
CA VAL A 124 6.66 -6.89 0.65
C VAL A 124 7.30 -5.79 1.48
N ARG A 125 6.49 -4.86 2.00
CA ARG A 125 6.91 -3.83 2.96
C ARG A 125 6.36 -4.15 4.33
N VAL A 126 7.19 -4.01 5.33
CA VAL A 126 6.82 -4.20 6.73
C VAL A 126 7.13 -2.94 7.53
N GLU A 127 6.24 -2.58 8.44
CA GLU A 127 6.45 -1.49 9.38
C GLU A 127 7.27 -2.01 10.58
N PRO A 128 8.20 -1.21 11.11
CA PRO A 128 8.90 -1.56 12.34
C PRO A 128 7.93 -1.64 13.53
N ASP A 129 8.40 -2.19 14.62
CA ASP A 129 7.67 -2.16 15.88
C ASP A 129 7.54 -0.69 16.35
N PRO A 130 6.32 -0.18 16.61
CA PRO A 130 6.13 1.17 17.11
C PRO A 130 6.81 1.40 18.46
N ASP A 131 6.97 0.36 19.28
CA ASP A 131 7.64 0.43 20.58
C ASP A 131 9.17 0.36 20.47
N GLN A 132 9.69 -0.03 19.29
CA GLN A 132 11.11 -0.09 18.97
C GLN A 132 11.45 0.67 17.68
N PRO A 133 11.31 2.01 17.69
CA PRO A 133 11.51 2.82 16.51
C PRO A 133 12.95 2.73 16.00
N ILE A 134 13.12 2.50 14.71
CA ILE A 134 14.41 2.39 14.05
C ILE A 134 14.82 3.75 13.50
N ARG A 135 15.96 4.27 13.94
CA ARG A 135 16.52 5.51 13.42
C ARG A 135 17.21 5.28 12.09
N VAL A 136 16.98 6.20 11.16
CA VAL A 136 17.62 6.21 9.84
C VAL A 136 18.36 7.54 9.67
N GLN A 137 19.60 7.46 9.20
CA GLN A 137 20.37 8.64 8.78
C GLN A 137 20.45 8.63 7.24
N ILE A 138 20.19 9.77 6.64
CA ILE A 138 20.31 9.99 5.20
C ILE A 138 21.56 10.85 4.99
N LEU A 139 22.46 10.33 4.14
CA LEU A 139 23.78 10.88 3.91
C LEU A 139 23.93 11.23 2.42
N THR A 140 24.72 12.22 2.09
CA THR A 140 25.19 12.42 0.71
C THR A 140 26.01 11.20 0.25
N SER A 141 26.25 11.07 -1.07
CA SER A 141 27.20 10.08 -1.62
C SER A 141 28.60 10.17 -0.98
N ALA A 142 29.02 11.38 -0.57
CA ALA A 142 30.28 11.63 0.14
C ALA A 142 30.23 11.26 1.65
N GLY A 143 29.07 10.83 2.18
CA GLY A 143 28.94 10.40 3.58
C GLY A 143 28.60 11.48 4.58
N ARG A 144 28.31 12.73 4.15
CA ARG A 144 27.87 13.81 5.05
C ARG A 144 26.36 13.67 5.35
N ALA A 145 25.98 13.70 6.62
CA ALA A 145 24.57 13.67 7.02
C ALA A 145 23.80 14.90 6.48
N ILE A 146 22.64 14.65 5.87
CA ILE A 146 21.75 15.68 5.32
C ILE A 146 20.35 15.64 5.93
N ALA A 147 19.93 14.49 6.43
CA ALA A 147 18.68 14.32 7.14
C ALA A 147 18.75 13.13 8.09
N GLY A 148 17.81 13.08 9.02
CA GLY A 148 17.63 11.93 9.91
C GLY A 148 16.16 11.78 10.28
N GLY A 149 15.74 10.56 10.54
CA GLY A 149 14.34 10.28 10.85
C GLY A 149 14.11 8.89 11.40
N LEU A 150 12.86 8.47 11.34
CA LEU A 150 12.43 7.14 11.77
C LEU A 150 12.03 6.29 10.55
N LEU A 151 12.40 5.03 10.58
CA LEU A 151 11.95 4.06 9.60
C LEU A 151 10.43 3.95 9.66
N LYS A 152 9.77 4.22 8.53
CA LYS A 152 8.33 4.07 8.38
C LYS A 152 7.96 2.68 7.90
N ASP A 153 8.62 2.23 6.85
CA ASP A 153 8.47 0.89 6.28
C ASP A 153 9.78 0.43 5.63
N LEU A 154 10.00 -0.88 5.54
CA LEU A 154 11.16 -1.50 4.91
C LEU A 154 10.73 -2.65 4.02
N SER A 155 11.38 -2.77 2.87
CA SER A 155 11.27 -3.89 1.92
C SER A 155 12.64 -4.35 1.45
N LEU A 156 12.68 -5.37 0.60
CA LEU A 156 13.92 -5.82 -0.04
C LEU A 156 14.51 -4.80 -1.02
N THR A 157 13.68 -3.89 -1.55
CA THR A 157 14.10 -2.96 -2.60
C THR A 157 14.19 -1.52 -2.14
N GLY A 158 13.80 -1.21 -0.89
CA GLY A 158 13.83 0.17 -0.43
C GLY A 158 13.17 0.35 0.94
N LEU A 159 13.13 1.59 1.39
CA LEU A 159 12.52 1.96 2.67
C LEU A 159 11.81 3.33 2.60
N GLY A 160 10.84 3.49 3.49
CA GLY A 160 10.21 4.77 3.78
C GLY A 160 10.80 5.35 5.07
N VAL A 161 11.08 6.65 5.09
CA VAL A 161 11.58 7.37 6.26
C VAL A 161 10.64 8.53 6.58
N THR A 162 10.29 8.67 7.84
CA THR A 162 9.63 9.87 8.35
C THR A 162 10.69 10.84 8.85
N VAL A 163 10.74 12.05 8.28
CA VAL A 163 11.71 13.10 8.60
C VAL A 163 11.00 14.39 9.03
N ALA A 164 11.73 15.33 9.64
CA ALA A 164 11.19 16.66 9.90
C ALA A 164 10.92 17.40 8.57
N PRO A 165 9.80 18.15 8.42
CA PRO A 165 9.50 18.91 7.20
C PRO A 165 10.63 19.85 6.77
N SER A 166 11.33 20.46 7.71
CA SER A 166 12.47 21.33 7.46
C SER A 166 13.65 20.66 6.74
N GLN A 167 13.76 19.34 6.79
CA GLN A 167 14.81 18.56 6.13
C GLN A 167 14.47 18.16 4.69
N MET A 168 13.21 18.34 4.26
CA MET A 168 12.73 17.89 2.95
C MET A 168 13.40 18.62 1.78
N SER A 169 13.77 19.88 1.96
CA SER A 169 14.41 20.68 0.89
C SER A 169 15.76 20.10 0.43
N ALA A 170 16.44 19.36 1.30
CA ALA A 170 17.71 18.70 1.00
C ALA A 170 17.55 17.36 0.27
N LEU A 171 16.31 16.83 0.16
CA LEU A 171 15.99 15.49 -0.34
C LEU A 171 15.23 15.60 -1.67
N LYS A 172 15.94 15.87 -2.75
CA LYS A 172 15.34 15.99 -4.10
C LYS A 172 15.09 14.61 -4.70
N SER A 173 13.93 14.42 -5.34
CA SER A 173 13.66 13.22 -6.13
C SER A 173 14.72 13.02 -7.21
N GLY A 174 15.18 11.79 -7.39
CA GLY A 174 16.28 11.45 -8.30
C GLY A 174 17.69 11.62 -7.72
N ALA A 175 17.83 12.09 -6.47
CA ALA A 175 19.16 12.24 -5.86
C ALA A 175 19.72 10.90 -5.39
N ASP A 176 21.00 10.66 -5.70
CA ASP A 176 21.78 9.55 -5.16
C ASP A 176 22.28 9.88 -3.75
N ILE A 177 21.96 9.03 -2.82
CA ILE A 177 22.26 9.17 -1.40
C ILE A 177 22.77 7.86 -0.82
N LYS A 178 23.21 7.91 0.43
CA LYS A 178 23.42 6.73 1.27
C LYS A 178 22.47 6.76 2.45
N VAL A 179 22.02 5.58 2.89
CA VAL A 179 21.22 5.44 4.11
C VAL A 179 21.94 4.56 5.10
N ARG A 180 21.92 4.98 6.37
CA ARG A 180 22.47 4.22 7.49
C ARG A 180 21.40 3.96 8.52
N PHE A 181 21.25 2.70 8.92
CA PHE A 181 20.29 2.27 9.93
C PHE A 181 20.74 0.95 10.56
N SER A 182 20.17 0.58 11.69
CA SER A 182 20.48 -0.69 12.37
C SER A 182 19.24 -1.55 12.51
N LEU A 183 19.35 -2.85 12.19
CA LEU A 183 18.33 -3.86 12.40
C LEU A 183 18.87 -4.94 13.33
N ARG A 184 18.24 -5.13 14.49
CA ARG A 184 18.64 -6.15 15.47
C ARG A 184 20.14 -6.12 15.81
N GLY A 185 20.66 -4.92 16.03
CA GLY A 185 22.08 -4.70 16.38
C GLY A 185 23.06 -4.75 15.21
N ARG A 186 22.60 -5.06 13.99
CA ARG A 186 23.43 -5.02 12.80
C ARG A 186 23.25 -3.69 12.06
N GLU A 187 24.36 -3.04 11.77
CA GLU A 187 24.40 -1.79 11.00
C GLU A 187 24.37 -2.06 9.49
N PHE A 188 23.59 -1.25 8.77
CA PHE A 188 23.48 -1.22 7.33
C PHE A 188 23.86 0.15 6.80
N MET A 189 24.67 0.18 5.74
CA MET A 189 24.96 1.38 4.97
C MET A 189 24.77 1.05 3.49
N LEU A 190 23.69 1.58 2.88
CA LEU A 190 23.28 1.25 1.52
C LEU A 190 23.23 2.50 0.65
N GLY A 191 23.62 2.37 -0.62
CA GLY A 191 23.29 3.33 -1.65
C GLY A 191 21.78 3.30 -1.91
N ALA A 192 21.20 4.47 -2.15
CA ALA A 192 19.78 4.57 -2.45
C ALA A 192 19.48 5.78 -3.33
N LEU A 193 18.40 5.68 -4.10
CA LEU A 193 17.84 6.76 -4.90
C LEU A 193 16.60 7.31 -4.21
N VAL A 194 16.47 8.62 -4.09
CA VAL A 194 15.24 9.27 -3.62
C VAL A 194 14.18 9.15 -4.71
N ARG A 195 13.11 8.39 -4.44
CA ARG A 195 12.01 8.18 -5.39
C ARG A 195 10.93 9.22 -5.29
N PHE A 196 10.55 9.56 -4.07
CA PHE A 196 9.58 10.63 -3.82
C PHE A 196 9.77 11.25 -2.45
N THR A 197 9.26 12.46 -2.34
CA THR A 197 9.13 13.19 -1.07
C THR A 197 7.71 13.76 -0.97
N THR A 198 7.09 13.69 0.20
CA THR A 198 5.76 14.27 0.45
C THR A 198 5.64 14.72 1.88
N VAL A 199 4.86 15.76 2.13
CA VAL A 199 4.49 16.20 3.48
C VAL A 199 3.07 15.72 3.75
N ARG A 200 2.82 15.20 4.94
CA ARG A 200 1.50 14.76 5.40
C ARG A 200 1.29 15.15 6.84
N GLU A 201 0.04 15.38 7.18
CA GLU A 201 -0.37 15.46 8.58
C GLU A 201 -0.37 14.06 9.21
N ALA A 202 0.24 13.93 10.36
CA ALA A 202 0.25 12.71 11.15
C ALA A 202 -0.03 13.02 12.61
N LEU A 203 -0.91 12.24 13.22
CA LEU A 203 -1.17 12.29 14.65
C LEU A 203 -0.10 11.44 15.37
N LYS A 204 0.77 12.05 16.14
CA LYS A 204 1.72 11.32 16.98
C LYS A 204 0.99 10.63 18.14
N PRO A 205 1.49 9.50 18.63
CA PRO A 205 0.94 8.87 19.84
C PRO A 205 0.88 9.87 21.01
N GLY A 206 -0.32 10.08 21.56
CA GLY A 206 -0.56 11.02 22.67
C GLY A 206 -0.73 12.49 22.28
N ALA A 207 -0.59 12.87 20.99
CA ALA A 207 -0.88 14.21 20.52
C ALA A 207 -2.35 14.41 20.21
N VAL A 208 -2.89 15.59 20.51
CA VAL A 208 -4.29 15.97 20.23
C VAL A 208 -4.43 16.59 18.84
N THR A 209 -3.36 17.23 18.34
CA THR A 209 -3.32 17.89 17.03
C THR A 209 -2.39 17.15 16.08
N PRO A 210 -2.77 17.02 14.80
CA PRO A 210 -1.86 16.49 13.78
C PRO A 210 -0.67 17.43 13.58
N GLU A 211 0.49 16.85 13.40
CA GLU A 211 1.70 17.58 13.03
C GLU A 211 2.11 17.22 11.60
N GLU A 212 2.68 18.18 10.90
CA GLU A 212 3.28 17.91 9.59
C GLU A 212 4.52 17.04 9.75
N VAL A 213 4.56 15.98 8.94
CA VAL A 213 5.72 15.08 8.83
C VAL A 213 6.12 14.93 7.38
N GLY A 214 7.40 14.99 7.10
CA GLY A 214 7.96 14.65 5.81
C GLY A 214 8.07 13.13 5.67
N ILE A 215 7.67 12.61 4.52
CA ILE A 215 7.85 11.20 4.16
C ILE A 215 8.75 11.13 2.93
N VAL A 216 9.81 10.34 3.01
CA VAL A 216 10.78 10.12 1.93
C VAL A 216 10.76 8.66 1.56
N GLY A 217 10.50 8.36 0.30
CA GLY A 217 10.61 7.01 -0.27
C GLY A 217 11.96 6.82 -0.95
N LEU A 218 12.69 5.81 -0.53
CA LEU A 218 14.05 5.50 -0.98
C LEU A 218 14.10 4.10 -1.59
N GLU A 219 14.73 3.98 -2.76
CA GLU A 219 14.99 2.71 -3.41
C GLU A 219 16.47 2.36 -3.30
N PHE A 220 16.78 1.15 -2.87
CA PHE A 220 18.15 0.69 -2.70
C PHE A 220 18.84 0.43 -4.04
N ASP A 221 20.05 0.92 -4.19
CA ASP A 221 20.96 0.51 -5.25
C ASP A 221 21.68 -0.78 -4.84
N LEU A 222 20.96 -1.90 -4.93
CA LEU A 222 21.51 -3.22 -4.62
C LEU A 222 22.27 -3.85 -5.80
N ALA A 223 22.18 -3.28 -7.00
CA ALA A 223 22.88 -3.81 -8.18
C ALA A 223 24.37 -3.44 -8.14
N ALA A 224 24.71 -2.25 -7.67
CA ALA A 224 26.07 -1.72 -7.66
C ALA A 224 27.04 -2.50 -6.75
N ARG A 225 26.54 -3.29 -5.78
CA ARG A 225 27.41 -3.94 -4.78
C ARG A 225 27.41 -5.45 -4.80
N ASN A 226 26.57 -6.11 -5.59
CA ASN A 226 26.42 -7.58 -5.63
C ASN A 226 26.44 -8.26 -4.23
N ASP A 227 25.95 -7.52 -3.19
CA ASP A 227 26.04 -7.90 -1.79
C ASP A 227 24.87 -8.84 -1.41
N THR A 228 25.06 -10.10 -1.81
CA THR A 228 24.11 -11.19 -1.51
C THR A 228 23.87 -11.33 -0.01
N GLN A 229 24.87 -11.04 0.82
CA GLN A 229 24.74 -11.18 2.27
C GLN A 229 23.85 -10.08 2.87
N THR A 230 23.99 -8.84 2.43
CA THR A 230 23.11 -7.73 2.84
C THR A 230 21.68 -8.00 2.42
N ARG A 231 21.46 -8.46 1.17
CA ARG A 231 20.12 -8.86 0.70
C ARG A 231 19.50 -9.95 1.55
N LYS A 232 20.27 -10.98 1.89
CA LYS A 232 19.82 -12.06 2.76
C LYS A 232 19.39 -11.55 4.13
N HIS A 233 20.18 -10.69 4.78
CA HIS A 233 19.85 -10.15 6.10
C HIS A 233 18.61 -9.22 6.07
N LEU A 234 18.46 -8.43 5.01
CA LEU A 234 17.24 -7.64 4.81
C LEU A 234 16.02 -8.55 4.64
N ALA A 235 16.14 -9.61 3.82
CA ALA A 235 15.08 -10.62 3.63
C ALA A 235 14.70 -11.30 4.94
N ASP A 236 15.68 -11.76 5.69
CA ASP A 236 15.47 -12.44 6.97
C ASP A 236 14.74 -11.53 7.97
N TRP A 237 15.10 -10.24 8.02
CA TRP A 237 14.43 -9.28 8.90
C TRP A 237 12.99 -8.98 8.42
N VAL A 238 12.76 -8.75 7.12
CA VAL A 238 11.41 -8.50 6.56
C VAL A 238 10.50 -9.68 6.82
N MET A 239 10.96 -10.91 6.55
CA MET A 239 10.18 -12.13 6.79
C MET A 239 9.89 -12.35 8.28
N TRP A 240 10.88 -12.11 9.14
CA TRP A 240 10.70 -12.22 10.60
C TRP A 240 9.62 -11.23 11.07
N ARG A 241 9.74 -9.94 10.68
CA ARG A 241 8.77 -8.91 11.08
C ARG A 241 7.38 -9.17 10.54
N GLN A 242 7.26 -9.67 9.33
CA GLN A 242 5.98 -10.07 8.75
C GLN A 242 5.29 -11.17 9.58
N ARG A 243 6.04 -12.21 9.98
CA ARG A 243 5.51 -13.28 10.85
C ARG A 243 5.06 -12.74 12.20
N GLU A 244 5.82 -11.83 12.78
CA GLU A 244 5.49 -11.20 14.05
C GLU A 244 4.20 -10.37 13.96
N ILE A 245 4.05 -9.55 12.92
CA ILE A 245 2.83 -8.79 12.65
C ILE A 245 1.63 -9.74 12.52
N GLN A 246 1.77 -10.84 11.78
CA GLN A 246 0.71 -11.84 11.63
C GLN A 246 0.34 -12.51 12.96
N ARG A 247 1.34 -12.81 13.80
CA ARG A 247 1.10 -13.36 15.14
C ARG A 247 0.28 -12.41 16.01
N ILE A 248 0.70 -11.14 16.09
CA ILE A 248 -0.01 -10.09 16.85
C ILE A 248 -1.46 -9.93 16.36
N GLN A 249 -1.66 -9.96 15.04
CA GLN A 249 -3.00 -9.84 14.45
C GLN A 249 -3.91 -11.01 14.83
N ARG A 250 -3.40 -12.25 14.89
CA ARG A 250 -4.15 -13.43 15.34
C ARG A 250 -4.52 -13.33 16.81
N GLU A 251 -3.58 -12.98 17.67
CA GLU A 251 -3.80 -12.80 19.11
C GLU A 251 -4.89 -11.75 19.39
N LEU A 252 -4.87 -10.62 18.64
CA LEU A 252 -5.90 -9.59 18.75
C LEU A 252 -7.28 -10.06 18.24
N ALA A 253 -7.34 -10.87 17.19
CA ALA A 253 -8.59 -11.40 16.67
C ALA A 253 -9.22 -12.41 17.65
N GLU A 254 -8.42 -13.26 18.28
CA GLU A 254 -8.87 -14.23 19.30
C GLU A 254 -9.38 -13.53 20.55
N SER A 255 -8.71 -12.47 21.02
CA SER A 255 -9.11 -11.69 22.20
C SER A 255 -10.40 -10.87 22.00
N THR A 256 -10.79 -10.60 20.75
CA THR A 256 -12.03 -9.85 20.43
C THR A 256 -13.23 -10.76 20.21
N SER A 257 -13.01 -12.08 20.16
CA SER A 257 -14.04 -13.09 19.90
C SER A 257 -14.48 -13.83 21.20
N SER A 258 -13.83 -13.51 22.31
CA SER A 258 -14.15 -13.98 23.68
C SER A 258 -14.90 -12.94 24.47
#